data_a434063727370912a54cf25ff331424e
#
_entry.id   a434063727370912a54cf25ff331424e
#
_cell.length_a   1.000
_cell.length_b   1.000
_cell.length_c   1.000
_cell.angle_alpha   90.00
_cell.angle_beta   90.00
_cell.angle_gamma   90.00
#
_symmetry.space_group_name_H-M   'P 1'
#
loop_
_entity.id
_entity.type
_entity.pdbx_description
1 polymer ?
#
loop_
_entity_poly.entity_id
_entity_poly.type
_entity_poly.pdbx_seq_one_letter_code
_entity_poly.pdbx_strand_id
1 'polypeptide(L)'
;MARHVHSEILTVMFIDMVGYTSTTQDLNREQLSELISTFDRICIPIFHHYHGSVLKKIGDAYLITFRSATDAVLCGIALQKEFTHEPVKIRVAIHTGEVVHRENDIYGHTVNTAARIEGVAEAGEIVFSETVFHAMNKNEIQYVHLGLKRLKGIKHPVRLFRVLTRDDLKKKQRRQTAQRIRGFILWIFLLALAAFFAYLLSTDYILP
;
A
#
# COMPACT_ATOMS: atom_id res chain seq x y z
N MET A 1 -9.94 -43.87 6.14
CA MET A 1 -8.79 -43.26 5.45
C MET A 1 -8.81 -41.78 5.72
N ALA A 2 -7.84 -41.26 6.47
CA ALA A 2 -7.70 -39.81 6.66
C ALA A 2 -7.34 -39.20 5.29
N ARG A 3 -8.17 -38.27 4.76
CA ARG A 3 -7.80 -37.49 3.57
C ARG A 3 -6.57 -36.69 3.94
N HIS A 4 -5.47 -36.90 3.25
CA HIS A 4 -4.28 -36.04 3.38
C HIS A 4 -4.68 -34.60 3.01
N VAL A 5 -4.75 -33.74 4.03
CA VAL A 5 -4.99 -32.33 3.83
C VAL A 5 -3.65 -31.73 3.39
N HIS A 6 -3.58 -31.26 2.16
CA HIS A 6 -2.38 -30.57 1.66
C HIS A 6 -2.44 -29.12 2.11
N SER A 7 -1.51 -28.72 2.96
CA SER A 7 -1.32 -27.31 3.36
C SER A 7 0.07 -26.82 2.99
N GLU A 8 0.17 -25.55 2.68
CA GLU A 8 1.45 -24.86 2.44
C GLU A 8 1.39 -23.39 2.90
N ILE A 9 2.54 -22.77 3.04
CA ILE A 9 2.65 -21.34 3.35
C ILE A 9 2.70 -20.58 2.04
N LEU A 10 1.69 -19.74 1.80
CA LEU A 10 1.63 -18.85 0.63
C LEU A 10 1.42 -17.40 1.04
N THR A 11 1.84 -16.51 0.16
CA THR A 11 1.44 -15.11 0.18
C THR A 11 0.22 -14.95 -0.71
N VAL A 12 -0.88 -14.54 -0.11
CA VAL A 12 -2.17 -14.31 -0.76
C VAL A 12 -2.33 -12.83 -1.04
N MET A 13 -2.68 -12.49 -2.27
CA MET A 13 -2.99 -11.13 -2.71
C MET A 13 -4.44 -11.06 -3.19
N PHE A 14 -5.15 -10.04 -2.71
CA PHE A 14 -6.36 -9.52 -3.35
C PHE A 14 -6.03 -8.23 -4.08
N ILE A 15 -6.55 -8.09 -5.27
CA ILE A 15 -6.60 -6.84 -6.02
C ILE A 15 -8.04 -6.60 -6.42
N ASP A 16 -8.53 -5.37 -6.25
CA ASP A 16 -9.92 -5.01 -6.47
C ASP A 16 -10.02 -3.59 -7.07
N MET A 17 -11.01 -3.38 -7.95
CA MET A 17 -11.30 -2.05 -8.51
C MET A 17 -12.09 -1.23 -7.49
N VAL A 18 -11.62 -0.03 -7.20
CA VAL A 18 -12.32 0.86 -6.29
C VAL A 18 -13.47 1.57 -7.01
N GLY A 19 -14.66 1.46 -6.42
CA GLY A 19 -15.85 2.12 -6.98
C GLY A 19 -16.45 1.41 -8.20
N TYR A 20 -16.10 0.15 -8.44
CA TYR A 20 -16.64 -0.64 -9.56
C TYR A 20 -18.16 -0.55 -9.66
N THR A 21 -18.89 -0.81 -8.59
CA THR A 21 -20.35 -0.78 -8.58
C THR A 21 -20.91 0.57 -9.00
N SER A 22 -20.35 1.69 -8.52
CA SER A 22 -20.79 3.03 -8.89
C SER A 22 -20.40 3.39 -10.33
N THR A 23 -19.22 2.97 -10.76
CA THR A 23 -18.72 3.23 -12.12
C THR A 23 -19.54 2.46 -13.16
N THR A 24 -19.94 1.22 -12.86
CA THR A 24 -20.62 0.34 -13.83
C THR A 24 -22.11 0.58 -13.95
N GLN A 25 -22.74 1.33 -13.02
CA GLN A 25 -24.17 1.64 -13.07
C GLN A 25 -24.59 2.38 -14.36
N ASP A 26 -23.71 3.25 -14.86
CA ASP A 26 -23.97 4.10 -16.03
C ASP A 26 -23.35 3.55 -17.33
N LEU A 27 -22.64 2.40 -17.27
CA LEU A 27 -22.01 1.81 -18.44
C LEU A 27 -22.96 0.91 -19.22
N ASN A 28 -22.89 1.01 -20.56
CA ASN A 28 -23.51 0.02 -21.44
C ASN A 28 -22.66 -1.28 -21.45
N ARG A 29 -23.20 -2.34 -22.11
CA ARG A 29 -22.56 -3.67 -22.14
C ARG A 29 -21.18 -3.66 -22.79
N GLU A 30 -20.98 -2.86 -23.83
CA GLU A 30 -19.71 -2.76 -24.54
C GLU A 30 -18.66 -2.07 -23.67
N GLN A 31 -19.00 -0.96 -23.03
CA GLN A 31 -18.16 -0.21 -22.12
C GLN A 31 -17.77 -1.05 -20.89
N LEU A 32 -18.71 -1.81 -20.35
CA LEU A 32 -18.44 -2.73 -19.26
C LEU A 32 -17.46 -3.84 -19.68
N SER A 33 -17.67 -4.42 -20.86
CA SER A 33 -16.77 -5.45 -21.40
C SER A 33 -15.37 -4.91 -21.65
N GLU A 34 -15.26 -3.68 -22.18
CA GLU A 34 -13.99 -3.01 -22.42
C GLU A 34 -13.23 -2.71 -21.09
N LEU A 35 -13.95 -2.23 -20.08
CA LEU A 35 -13.38 -1.99 -18.74
C LEU A 35 -12.78 -3.27 -18.16
N ILE A 36 -13.54 -4.37 -18.18
CA ILE A 36 -13.09 -5.67 -17.69
C ILE A 36 -11.90 -6.20 -18.50
N SER A 37 -11.96 -6.09 -19.82
CA SER A 37 -10.88 -6.55 -20.72
C SER A 37 -9.61 -5.73 -20.53
N THR A 38 -9.72 -4.43 -20.29
CA THR A 38 -8.58 -3.56 -20.00
C THR A 38 -7.94 -3.93 -18.67
N PHE A 39 -8.75 -4.17 -17.64
CA PHE A 39 -8.26 -4.64 -16.34
C PHE A 39 -7.47 -5.95 -16.47
N ASP A 40 -8.02 -6.92 -17.18
CA ASP A 40 -7.37 -8.22 -17.41
C ASP A 40 -6.07 -8.08 -18.22
N ARG A 41 -6.07 -7.26 -19.27
CA ARG A 41 -4.92 -6.99 -20.13
C ARG A 41 -3.76 -6.34 -19.38
N ILE A 42 -4.05 -5.52 -18.38
CA ILE A 42 -3.02 -4.91 -17.53
C ILE A 42 -2.55 -5.89 -16.46
N CYS A 43 -3.48 -6.55 -15.77
CA CYS A 43 -3.16 -7.34 -14.59
C CYS A 43 -2.45 -8.66 -14.90
N ILE A 44 -2.94 -9.42 -15.88
CA ILE A 44 -2.48 -10.79 -16.12
C ILE A 44 -0.99 -10.87 -16.48
N PRO A 45 -0.44 -10.04 -17.39
CA PRO A 45 0.99 -10.06 -17.69
C PRO A 45 1.87 -9.72 -16.48
N ILE A 46 1.40 -8.80 -15.62
CA ILE A 46 2.13 -8.38 -14.41
C ILE A 46 2.13 -9.51 -13.39
N PHE A 47 1.00 -10.21 -13.19
CA PHE A 47 0.97 -11.38 -12.31
C PHE A 47 2.00 -12.42 -12.74
N HIS A 48 2.04 -12.78 -14.02
CA HIS A 48 3.01 -13.74 -14.54
C HIS A 48 4.46 -13.28 -14.41
N HIS A 49 4.74 -11.99 -14.65
CA HIS A 49 6.08 -11.44 -14.53
C HIS A 49 6.64 -11.58 -13.11
N TYR A 50 5.78 -11.44 -12.09
CA TYR A 50 6.15 -11.60 -10.68
C TYR A 50 5.85 -12.99 -10.11
N HIS A 51 5.73 -14.01 -10.95
CA HIS A 51 5.50 -15.41 -10.56
C HIS A 51 4.21 -15.63 -9.75
N GLY A 52 3.22 -14.76 -9.93
CA GLY A 52 1.89 -14.89 -9.32
C GLY A 52 1.05 -15.92 -10.04
N SER A 53 0.41 -16.79 -9.27
CA SER A 53 -0.57 -17.75 -9.77
C SER A 53 -1.98 -17.21 -9.53
N VAL A 54 -2.70 -16.88 -10.61
CA VAL A 54 -4.10 -16.47 -10.53
C VAL A 54 -4.93 -17.68 -10.13
N LEU A 55 -5.54 -17.62 -8.94
CA LEU A 55 -6.38 -18.70 -8.46
C LEU A 55 -7.81 -18.55 -8.98
N LYS A 56 -8.36 -17.35 -8.88
CA LYS A 56 -9.69 -17.03 -9.40
C LYS A 56 -9.90 -15.53 -9.56
N LYS A 57 -10.85 -15.20 -10.43
CA LYS A 57 -11.43 -13.88 -10.56
C LYS A 57 -12.81 -13.87 -9.91
N ILE A 58 -13.11 -12.87 -9.09
CA ILE A 58 -14.36 -12.73 -8.36
C ILE A 58 -14.93 -11.35 -8.71
N GLY A 59 -15.77 -11.29 -9.76
CA GLY A 59 -16.25 -10.00 -10.28
C GLY A 59 -15.10 -9.15 -10.81
N ASP A 60 -14.88 -8.02 -10.17
CA ASP A 60 -13.82 -7.04 -10.43
C ASP A 60 -12.54 -7.25 -9.59
N ALA A 61 -12.48 -8.35 -8.83
CA ALA A 61 -11.36 -8.68 -7.99
C ALA A 61 -10.62 -9.93 -8.48
N TYR A 62 -9.31 -9.99 -8.24
CA TYR A 62 -8.50 -11.18 -8.39
C TYR A 62 -8.00 -11.69 -7.04
N LEU A 63 -7.96 -13.01 -6.91
CA LEU A 63 -7.25 -13.73 -5.87
C LEU A 63 -6.03 -14.40 -6.50
N ILE A 64 -4.85 -13.97 -6.06
CA ILE A 64 -3.56 -14.42 -6.58
C ILE A 64 -2.73 -14.98 -5.42
N THR A 65 -1.92 -15.98 -5.70
CA THR A 65 -0.98 -16.55 -4.74
C THR A 65 0.46 -16.41 -5.23
N PHE A 66 1.38 -16.24 -4.28
CA PHE A 66 2.82 -16.14 -4.53
C PHE A 66 3.56 -17.01 -3.52
N ARG A 67 4.70 -17.57 -3.96
CA ARG A 67 5.64 -18.23 -3.05
C ARG A 67 6.57 -17.21 -2.35
N SER A 68 6.79 -16.06 -2.98
CA SER A 68 7.61 -14.96 -2.47
C SER A 68 6.74 -13.79 -2.03
N ALA A 69 6.89 -13.37 -0.78
CA ALA A 69 6.24 -12.18 -0.26
C ALA A 69 6.78 -10.89 -0.92
N THR A 70 8.06 -10.89 -1.29
CA THR A 70 8.68 -9.77 -2.02
C THR A 70 8.05 -9.61 -3.40
N ASP A 71 7.93 -10.70 -4.17
CA ASP A 71 7.34 -10.68 -5.50
C ASP A 71 5.87 -10.21 -5.44
N ALA A 72 5.13 -10.64 -4.43
CA ALA A 72 3.76 -10.17 -4.22
C ALA A 72 3.69 -8.65 -4.03
N VAL A 73 4.55 -8.07 -3.19
CA VAL A 73 4.54 -6.61 -2.97
C VAL A 73 5.03 -5.86 -4.20
N LEU A 74 6.07 -6.34 -4.88
CA LEU A 74 6.58 -5.74 -6.12
C LEU A 74 5.55 -5.81 -7.24
N CYS A 75 4.80 -6.92 -7.36
CA CYS A 75 3.66 -7.05 -8.25
C CYS A 75 2.62 -5.96 -7.98
N GLY A 76 2.23 -5.76 -6.72
CA GLY A 76 1.31 -4.69 -6.33
C GLY A 76 1.81 -3.31 -6.71
N ILE A 77 3.12 -3.03 -6.55
CA ILE A 77 3.74 -1.76 -6.94
C ILE A 77 3.67 -1.56 -8.46
N ALA A 78 3.98 -2.60 -9.24
CA ALA A 78 3.89 -2.54 -10.70
C ALA A 78 2.45 -2.27 -11.16
N LEU A 79 1.47 -2.96 -10.58
CA LEU A 79 0.05 -2.75 -10.85
C LEU A 79 -0.37 -1.30 -10.57
N GLN A 80 -0.06 -0.77 -9.39
CA GLN A 80 -0.41 0.61 -9.04
C GLN A 80 0.23 1.64 -9.99
N LYS A 81 1.42 1.36 -10.50
CA LYS A 81 2.10 2.21 -11.48
C LYS A 81 1.31 2.27 -12.79
N GLU A 82 0.88 1.13 -13.33
CA GLU A 82 0.09 1.08 -14.57
C GLU A 82 -1.27 1.76 -14.38
N PHE A 83 -1.96 1.48 -13.26
CA PHE A 83 -3.25 2.09 -12.95
C PHE A 83 -3.20 3.58 -12.58
N THR A 84 -2.01 4.19 -12.49
CA THR A 84 -1.88 5.65 -12.27
C THR A 84 -2.51 6.46 -13.40
N HIS A 85 -2.48 5.94 -14.63
CA HIS A 85 -2.99 6.59 -15.85
C HIS A 85 -4.39 6.13 -16.23
N GLU A 86 -4.92 5.13 -15.55
CA GLU A 86 -6.24 4.58 -15.83
C GLU A 86 -7.34 5.37 -15.04
N PRO A 87 -8.55 5.45 -15.58
CA PRO A 87 -9.67 6.11 -14.91
C PRO A 87 -10.09 5.37 -13.64
N VAL A 88 -9.85 4.06 -13.59
CA VAL A 88 -10.16 3.20 -12.45
C VAL A 88 -8.98 3.11 -11.52
N LYS A 89 -9.22 3.23 -10.22
CA LYS A 89 -8.22 2.98 -9.18
C LYS A 89 -8.36 1.57 -8.66
N ILE A 90 -7.24 1.00 -8.25
CA ILE A 90 -7.21 -0.31 -7.61
C ILE A 90 -6.74 -0.20 -6.17
N ARG A 91 -7.09 -1.18 -5.36
CA ARG A 91 -6.53 -1.43 -4.04
C ARG A 91 -5.95 -2.84 -4.00
N VAL A 92 -4.88 -3.01 -3.25
CA VAL A 92 -4.16 -4.28 -3.13
C VAL A 92 -3.99 -4.63 -1.67
N ALA A 93 -4.34 -5.86 -1.30
CA ALA A 93 -4.17 -6.40 0.04
C ALA A 93 -3.34 -7.67 0.01
N ILE A 94 -2.36 -7.79 0.91
CA ILE A 94 -1.42 -8.91 0.92
C ILE A 94 -1.29 -9.49 2.33
N HIS A 95 -1.39 -10.81 2.44
CA HIS A 95 -1.17 -11.53 3.68
C HIS A 95 -0.45 -12.86 3.43
N THR A 96 0.47 -13.23 4.32
CA THR A 96 1.22 -14.49 4.25
C THR A 96 0.84 -15.40 5.40
N GLY A 97 0.57 -16.66 5.10
CA GLY A 97 0.28 -17.67 6.10
C GLY A 97 -0.05 -19.02 5.48
N GLU A 98 -0.42 -19.96 6.32
CA GLU A 98 -0.81 -21.30 5.90
C GLU A 98 -2.17 -21.28 5.18
N VAL A 99 -2.24 -21.99 4.07
CA VAL A 99 -3.47 -22.24 3.30
C VAL A 99 -3.67 -23.74 3.13
N VAL A 100 -4.91 -24.15 2.99
CA VAL A 100 -5.31 -25.51 2.72
C VAL A 100 -5.82 -25.60 1.29
N HIS A 101 -5.23 -26.49 0.49
CA HIS A 101 -5.70 -26.77 -0.86
C HIS A 101 -6.87 -27.73 -0.84
N ARG A 102 -7.93 -27.38 -1.55
CA ARG A 102 -9.07 -28.26 -1.79
C ARG A 102 -9.58 -28.02 -3.21
N GLU A 103 -9.55 -29.08 -4.02
CA GLU A 103 -9.88 -29.02 -5.43
C GLU A 103 -8.95 -27.99 -6.14
N ASN A 104 -9.48 -27.00 -6.82
CA ASN A 104 -8.71 -25.95 -7.48
C ASN A 104 -8.77 -24.61 -6.70
N ASP A 105 -8.98 -24.65 -5.37
CA ASP A 105 -9.11 -23.45 -4.54
C ASP A 105 -8.29 -23.57 -3.25
N ILE A 106 -8.09 -22.45 -2.56
CA ILE A 106 -7.42 -22.37 -1.27
C ILE A 106 -8.39 -21.86 -0.20
N TYR A 107 -8.22 -22.40 0.99
CA TYR A 107 -9.04 -22.06 2.15
C TYR A 107 -8.17 -21.81 3.37
N GLY A 108 -8.72 -21.10 4.33
CA GLY A 108 -8.09 -20.91 5.64
C GLY A 108 -8.14 -19.48 6.15
N HIS A 109 -7.60 -19.33 7.34
CA HIS A 109 -7.54 -18.03 8.01
C HIS A 109 -6.76 -16.99 7.19
N THR A 110 -5.75 -17.43 6.46
CA THR A 110 -4.90 -16.59 5.60
C THR A 110 -5.71 -15.88 4.52
N VAL A 111 -6.56 -16.62 3.79
CA VAL A 111 -7.41 -16.05 2.74
C VAL A 111 -8.40 -15.05 3.34
N ASN A 112 -9.04 -15.44 4.46
CA ASN A 112 -9.99 -14.58 5.14
C ASN A 112 -9.32 -13.30 5.65
N THR A 113 -8.11 -13.40 6.20
CA THR A 113 -7.37 -12.22 6.68
C THR A 113 -6.99 -11.29 5.53
N ALA A 114 -6.50 -11.81 4.41
CA ALA A 114 -6.20 -11.02 3.22
C ALA A 114 -7.44 -10.25 2.71
N ALA A 115 -8.60 -10.93 2.63
CA ALA A 115 -9.87 -10.29 2.25
C ALA A 115 -10.32 -9.19 3.25
N ARG A 116 -10.00 -9.33 4.54
CA ARG A 116 -10.29 -8.28 5.52
C ARG A 116 -9.32 -7.11 5.47
N ILE A 117 -8.08 -7.34 5.08
CA ILE A 117 -7.09 -6.28 4.81
C ILE A 117 -7.52 -5.49 3.58
N GLU A 118 -8.03 -6.15 2.54
CA GLU A 118 -8.57 -5.50 1.35
C GLU A 118 -9.67 -4.50 1.72
N GLY A 119 -10.60 -4.86 2.60
CA GLY A 119 -11.68 -3.98 3.05
C GLY A 119 -11.24 -2.75 3.87
N VAL A 120 -9.96 -2.62 4.26
CA VAL A 120 -9.42 -1.44 4.96
C VAL A 120 -8.38 -0.68 4.12
N ALA A 121 -8.06 -1.18 2.93
CA ALA A 121 -7.20 -0.50 1.97
C ALA A 121 -7.99 0.55 1.20
N GLU A 122 -7.40 1.73 1.02
CA GLU A 122 -7.98 2.81 0.23
C GLU A 122 -7.55 2.71 -1.24
N ALA A 123 -8.22 3.49 -2.09
CA ALA A 123 -7.89 3.58 -3.52
C ALA A 123 -6.41 4.00 -3.71
N GLY A 124 -5.67 3.25 -4.52
CA GLY A 124 -4.25 3.50 -4.77
C GLY A 124 -3.32 2.93 -3.72
N GLU A 125 -3.82 2.23 -2.70
CA GLU A 125 -3.00 1.66 -1.65
C GLU A 125 -2.63 0.19 -1.89
N ILE A 126 -1.46 -0.18 -1.37
CA ILE A 126 -1.00 -1.56 -1.22
C ILE A 126 -0.79 -1.78 0.27
N VAL A 127 -1.72 -2.48 0.90
CA VAL A 127 -1.71 -2.75 2.34
C VAL A 127 -1.31 -4.20 2.58
N PHE A 128 -0.41 -4.42 3.53
CA PHE A 128 0.07 -5.76 3.84
C PHE A 128 0.25 -5.98 5.36
N SER A 129 0.19 -7.24 5.75
CA SER A 129 0.30 -7.65 7.15
C SER A 129 1.74 -7.75 7.65
N GLU A 130 1.90 -7.84 8.97
CA GLU A 130 3.18 -8.08 9.64
C GLU A 130 3.87 -9.38 9.18
N THR A 131 3.11 -10.43 8.84
CA THR A 131 3.70 -11.67 8.31
C THR A 131 4.36 -11.45 6.95
N VAL A 132 3.77 -10.64 6.06
CA VAL A 132 4.41 -10.20 4.80
C VAL A 132 5.64 -9.36 5.10
N PHE A 133 5.54 -8.41 6.03
CA PHE A 133 6.67 -7.56 6.44
C PHE A 133 7.89 -8.36 6.90
N HIS A 134 7.68 -9.45 7.63
CA HIS A 134 8.77 -10.31 8.08
C HIS A 134 9.34 -11.20 6.98
N ALA A 135 8.51 -11.58 6.00
CA ALA A 135 8.90 -12.47 4.91
C ALA A 135 9.50 -11.75 3.69
N MET A 136 9.22 -10.44 3.51
CA MET A 136 9.69 -9.68 2.34
C MET A 136 11.11 -9.12 2.52
N ASN A 137 11.77 -8.81 1.41
CA ASN A 137 13.03 -8.05 1.40
C ASN A 137 12.76 -6.55 1.65
N LYS A 138 13.09 -6.08 2.84
CA LYS A 138 12.84 -4.70 3.28
C LYS A 138 13.71 -3.66 2.59
N ASN A 139 14.80 -4.07 1.94
CA ASN A 139 15.68 -3.15 1.22
C ASN A 139 15.13 -2.72 -0.13
N GLU A 140 14.19 -3.49 -0.70
CA GLU A 140 13.58 -3.21 -1.99
C GLU A 140 12.28 -2.43 -1.88
N ILE A 141 11.64 -2.42 -0.71
CA ILE A 141 10.29 -1.91 -0.53
C ILE A 141 10.27 -0.83 0.54
N GLN A 142 9.86 0.38 0.16
CA GLN A 142 9.62 1.46 1.10
C GLN A 142 8.19 1.39 1.63
N TYR A 143 8.04 1.52 2.94
CA TYR A 143 6.75 1.33 3.60
C TYR A 143 6.52 2.32 4.74
N VAL A 144 5.27 2.40 5.17
CA VAL A 144 4.82 3.10 6.37
C VAL A 144 4.05 2.15 7.27
N HIS A 145 4.12 2.38 8.58
CA HIS A 145 3.36 1.63 9.56
C HIS A 145 1.94 2.21 9.69
N LEU A 146 0.93 1.35 9.56
CA LEU A 146 -0.47 1.69 9.83
C LEU A 146 -0.90 1.34 11.26
N GLY A 147 -0.03 0.63 12.00
CA GLY A 147 -0.28 0.17 13.36
C GLY A 147 -1.17 -1.07 13.45
N LEU A 148 -1.70 -1.32 14.65
CA LEU A 148 -2.60 -2.44 14.92
C LEU A 148 -4.03 -2.08 14.48
N LYS A 149 -4.65 -2.96 13.69
CA LYS A 149 -6.03 -2.82 13.21
C LYS A 149 -6.88 -4.00 13.63
N ARG A 150 -8.07 -3.74 14.15
CA ARG A 150 -9.09 -4.76 14.37
C ARG A 150 -9.83 -5.01 13.06
N LEU A 151 -9.71 -6.21 12.52
CA LEU A 151 -10.36 -6.61 11.27
C LEU A 151 -11.63 -7.41 11.61
N LYS A 152 -12.71 -7.17 10.87
CA LYS A 152 -14.01 -7.83 11.12
C LYS A 152 -13.88 -9.35 11.02
N GLY A 153 -14.25 -10.07 12.08
CA GLY A 153 -14.19 -11.53 12.13
C GLY A 153 -12.80 -12.14 12.37
N ILE A 154 -11.76 -11.31 12.57
CA ILE A 154 -10.42 -11.76 12.98
C ILE A 154 -10.27 -11.55 14.48
N LYS A 155 -9.93 -12.62 15.22
CA LYS A 155 -9.92 -12.63 16.69
C LYS A 155 -8.92 -11.65 17.29
N HIS A 156 -7.73 -11.55 16.71
CA HIS A 156 -6.65 -10.69 17.22
C HIS A 156 -6.40 -9.52 16.27
N PRO A 157 -6.03 -8.33 16.80
CA PRO A 157 -5.60 -7.22 15.97
C PRO A 157 -4.41 -7.62 15.09
N VAL A 158 -4.43 -7.18 13.84
CA VAL A 158 -3.36 -7.42 12.88
C VAL A 158 -2.56 -6.13 12.70
N ARG A 159 -1.23 -6.21 12.80
CA ARG A 159 -0.36 -5.09 12.47
C ARG A 159 -0.28 -4.96 10.95
N LEU A 160 -0.59 -3.78 10.46
CA LEU A 160 -0.62 -3.49 9.03
C LEU A 160 0.44 -2.45 8.66
N PHE A 161 0.86 -2.57 7.43
CA PHE A 161 1.81 -1.70 6.76
C PHE A 161 1.24 -1.32 5.40
N ARG A 162 1.73 -0.25 4.84
CA ARG A 162 1.38 0.19 3.49
C ARG A 162 2.64 0.55 2.72
N VAL A 163 2.69 0.21 1.45
CA VAL A 163 3.76 0.67 0.56
C VAL A 163 3.73 2.20 0.48
N LEU A 164 4.90 2.82 0.50
CA LEU A 164 5.03 4.28 0.41
C LEU A 164 4.58 4.77 -0.96
N THR A 165 3.60 5.67 -0.99
CA THR A 165 3.09 6.24 -2.24
C THR A 165 3.91 7.47 -2.67
N ARG A 166 3.78 7.86 -3.94
CA ARG A 166 4.38 9.12 -4.45
C ARG A 166 3.91 10.34 -3.67
N ASP A 167 2.68 10.34 -3.17
CA ASP A 167 2.13 11.44 -2.38
C ASP A 167 2.73 11.51 -0.98
N ASP A 168 3.06 10.36 -0.38
CA ASP A 168 3.81 10.32 0.87
C ASP A 168 5.21 10.91 0.69
N LEU A 169 5.89 10.60 -0.42
CA LEU A 169 7.20 11.17 -0.74
C LEU A 169 7.12 12.68 -0.91
N LYS A 170 6.13 13.19 -1.64
CA LYS A 170 5.88 14.63 -1.80
C LYS A 170 5.58 15.30 -0.45
N LYS A 171 4.74 14.68 0.39
CA LYS A 171 4.45 15.18 1.74
C LYS A 171 5.71 15.22 2.61
N LYS A 172 6.55 14.18 2.55
CA LYS A 172 7.83 14.12 3.29
C LYS A 172 8.77 15.24 2.82
N GLN A 173 8.93 15.44 1.52
CA GLN A 173 9.76 16.52 0.96
C GLN A 173 9.25 17.90 1.38
N ARG A 174 7.94 18.15 1.27
CA ARG A 174 7.33 19.42 1.71
C ARG A 174 7.57 19.68 3.19
N ARG A 175 7.43 18.66 4.06
CA ARG A 175 7.71 18.79 5.50
C ARG A 175 9.19 19.12 5.77
N GLN A 176 10.11 18.46 5.09
CA GLN A 176 11.54 18.72 5.23
C GLN A 176 11.91 20.14 4.76
N THR A 177 11.36 20.59 3.64
CA THR A 177 11.57 21.94 3.13
C THR A 177 11.01 22.97 4.10
N ALA A 178 9.78 22.76 4.61
CA ALA A 178 9.18 23.66 5.60
C ALA A 178 9.99 23.74 6.90
N GLN A 179 10.53 22.62 7.37
CA GLN A 179 11.42 22.62 8.55
C GLN A 179 12.72 23.37 8.31
N ARG A 180 13.34 23.22 7.14
CA ARG A 180 14.55 23.98 6.76
C ARG A 180 14.27 25.47 6.69
N ILE A 181 13.15 25.87 6.08
CA ILE A 181 12.75 27.29 5.99
C ILE A 181 12.50 27.86 7.40
N ARG A 182 11.77 27.15 8.25
CA ARG A 182 11.53 27.59 9.64
C ARG A 182 12.83 27.73 10.43
N GLY A 183 13.76 26.79 10.31
CA GLY A 183 15.08 26.86 10.92
C GLY A 183 15.87 28.07 10.43
N PHE A 184 15.85 28.35 9.12
CA PHE A 184 16.52 29.50 8.51
C PHE A 184 15.92 30.85 8.99
N ILE A 185 14.59 30.96 9.06
CA ILE A 185 13.91 32.15 9.59
C ILE A 185 14.27 32.38 11.06
N LEU A 186 14.26 31.31 11.86
CA LEU A 186 14.67 31.41 13.27
C LEU A 186 16.11 31.89 13.42
N TRP A 187 17.01 31.40 12.58
CA TRP A 187 18.42 31.78 12.58
C TRP A 187 18.63 33.27 12.20
N ILE A 188 17.89 33.74 11.18
CA ILE A 188 17.89 35.19 10.81
C ILE A 188 17.35 36.03 11.97
N PHE A 189 16.26 35.59 12.62
CA PHE A 189 15.67 36.27 13.76
C PHE A 189 16.68 36.39 14.92
N LEU A 190 17.38 35.30 15.26
CA LEU A 190 18.42 35.31 16.30
C LEU A 190 19.60 36.24 15.95
N LEU A 191 20.01 36.26 14.70
CA LEU A 191 21.07 37.20 14.24
C LEU A 191 20.61 38.64 14.34
N ALA A 192 19.38 38.97 13.94
CA ALA A 192 18.82 40.31 14.05
C ALA A 192 18.71 40.74 15.52
N LEU A 193 18.31 39.83 16.40
CA LEU A 193 18.23 40.06 17.85
C LEU A 193 19.64 40.34 18.44
N ALA A 194 20.65 39.56 18.04
CA ALA A 194 22.02 39.75 18.49
C ALA A 194 22.60 41.08 18.00
N ALA A 195 22.34 41.42 16.75
CA ALA A 195 22.75 42.74 16.17
C ALA A 195 22.06 43.89 16.90
N PHE A 196 20.78 43.76 17.21
CA PHE A 196 20.04 44.78 17.98
C PHE A 196 20.61 44.97 19.40
N PHE A 197 20.92 43.86 20.09
CA PHE A 197 21.55 43.93 21.39
C PHE A 197 22.95 44.57 21.34
N ALA A 198 23.75 44.21 20.34
CA ALA A 198 25.08 44.84 20.13
C ALA A 198 24.97 46.32 19.87
N TYR A 199 23.97 46.77 19.10
CA TYR A 199 23.69 48.19 18.87
C TYR A 199 23.30 48.90 20.16
N LEU A 200 22.42 48.34 21.00
CA LEU A 200 22.07 48.95 22.30
C LEU A 200 23.29 49.11 23.22
N LEU A 201 24.14 48.07 23.32
CA LEU A 201 25.37 48.17 24.11
C LEU A 201 26.36 49.19 23.61
N SER A 202 26.40 49.46 22.30
CA SER A 202 27.28 50.50 21.70
C SER A 202 26.75 51.91 21.96
N THR A 203 25.43 52.10 22.12
CA THR A 203 24.84 53.42 22.41
C THR A 203 25.01 53.83 23.88
N ASP A 204 25.05 52.87 24.81
CA ASP A 204 25.30 53.17 26.24
C ASP A 204 26.77 53.55 26.53
N TYR A 205 27.69 53.30 25.61
CA TYR A 205 29.10 53.73 25.73
C TYR A 205 29.38 55.11 25.15
N ILE A 206 28.39 55.80 24.56
CA ILE A 206 28.57 57.12 23.89
C ILE A 206 27.98 58.29 24.70
N LEU A 207 27.37 58.04 25.83
CA LEU A 207 26.92 59.10 26.73
C LEU A 207 27.96 59.37 27.85
N PRO A 208 28.54 60.58 27.97
CA PRO A 208 29.52 60.95 28.97
C PRO A 208 28.90 61.08 30.34
#